data_e59abf980cb30c19b9f39e1751b3eef3
#
_entry.id   e59abf980cb30c19b9f39e1751b3eef3
#
_cell.length_a   1.000
_cell.length_b   1.000
_cell.length_c   1.000
_cell.angle_alpha   90.00
_cell.angle_beta   90.00
_cell.angle_gamma   90.00
#
_symmetry.space_group_name_H-M   'P 1'
#
loop_
_entity.id
_entity.type
_entity.pdbx_description
1 polymer ?
#
loop_
_entity_poly.entity_id
_entity_poly.type
_entity_poly.pdbx_seq_one_letter_code
_entity_poly.pdbx_strand_id
1 'polypeptide(L)'
;MLTIHTYFDSPARSDGSQKWVDFASTYWHVDCVRKMSINAFIDHYENWCKRKKYNFSKSKAEEIYGKAKELVPVLPKDDITKLIIKQAVDQLNSASITVESLRTLMNETASKLPEYPVVMAMKGVGTSLGPQLMAEIGDVSRFTHKGAITAFAGVDPGVNESGSYEQKSVPTSKRGSSDLRKTLFQVMDVLIKTHPQDDPVYQFLDKKRAQKKPYYVYMTAGANKFLRIYYGRVKEYLASLPES
;
A
#
# COMPACT_ATOMS: atom_id res chain seq x y z
N MET A 1 -9.15 -20.90 -12.16
CA MET A 1 -9.65 -19.88 -11.25
C MET A 1 -9.47 -18.52 -11.93
N LEU A 2 -10.56 -17.74 -12.08
CA LEU A 2 -10.43 -16.37 -12.55
C LEU A 2 -9.42 -15.66 -11.66
N THR A 3 -8.43 -14.98 -12.22
CA THR A 3 -7.58 -14.04 -11.48
C THR A 3 -8.42 -12.81 -11.12
N ILE A 4 -9.44 -13.06 -10.29
CA ILE A 4 -10.54 -12.13 -9.99
C ILE A 4 -10.03 -10.84 -9.38
N HIS A 5 -8.94 -10.90 -8.59
CA HIS A 5 -8.32 -9.73 -7.99
C HIS A 5 -7.82 -8.70 -9.00
N THR A 6 -7.47 -9.13 -10.23
CA THR A 6 -7.00 -8.21 -11.28
C THR A 6 -8.14 -7.44 -11.96
N TYR A 7 -9.41 -7.83 -11.73
CA TYR A 7 -10.56 -7.16 -12.31
C TYR A 7 -11.09 -6.00 -11.48
N PHE A 8 -10.73 -5.94 -10.21
CA PHE A 8 -11.26 -4.97 -9.27
C PHE A 8 -10.13 -4.28 -8.53
N ASP A 9 -9.78 -3.07 -8.97
CA ASP A 9 -8.75 -2.21 -8.34
C ASP A 9 -9.28 -1.47 -7.09
N SER A 10 -10.42 -1.90 -6.56
CA SER A 10 -11.03 -1.25 -5.41
C SER A 10 -10.29 -1.67 -4.13
N PRO A 11 -9.85 -0.71 -3.30
CA PRO A 11 -9.26 -1.03 -2.00
C PRO A 11 -10.28 -1.72 -1.09
N ALA A 12 -9.79 -2.38 -0.04
CA ALA A 12 -10.64 -2.90 1.02
C ALA A 12 -11.44 -1.75 1.67
N ARG A 13 -12.67 -2.02 2.08
CA ARG A 13 -13.47 -1.10 2.87
C ARG A 13 -12.97 -1.06 4.32
N SER A 14 -13.42 -0.07 5.08
CA SER A 14 -13.09 0.06 6.50
C SER A 14 -13.52 -1.13 7.36
N ASP A 15 -14.50 -1.91 6.90
CA ASP A 15 -14.94 -3.17 7.51
C ASP A 15 -14.12 -4.40 7.04
N GLY A 16 -13.09 -4.20 6.24
CA GLY A 16 -12.25 -5.25 5.66
C GLY A 16 -12.83 -5.94 4.43
N SER A 17 -14.07 -5.64 4.03
CA SER A 17 -14.69 -6.27 2.86
C SER A 17 -14.06 -5.80 1.54
N GLN A 18 -13.94 -6.72 0.57
CA GLN A 18 -13.33 -6.45 -0.73
C GLN A 18 -14.26 -6.86 -1.86
N LYS A 19 -14.43 -5.99 -2.86
CA LYS A 19 -15.35 -6.21 -3.98
C LYS A 19 -15.09 -7.53 -4.73
N TRP A 20 -13.82 -7.86 -4.96
CA TRP A 20 -13.46 -9.08 -5.68
C TRP A 20 -13.73 -10.36 -4.85
N VAL A 21 -13.61 -10.29 -3.51
CA VAL A 21 -13.92 -11.41 -2.60
C VAL A 21 -15.42 -11.65 -2.56
N ASP A 22 -16.21 -10.60 -2.43
CA ASP A 22 -17.68 -10.65 -2.51
C ASP A 22 -18.15 -11.17 -3.87
N PHE A 23 -17.46 -10.78 -4.95
CA PHE A 23 -17.74 -11.31 -6.28
C PHE A 23 -17.43 -12.82 -6.36
N ALA A 24 -16.26 -13.25 -5.87
CA ALA A 24 -15.88 -14.65 -5.84
C ALA A 24 -16.85 -15.51 -5.00
N SER A 25 -17.37 -14.98 -3.92
CA SER A 25 -18.39 -15.64 -3.10
C SER A 25 -19.71 -15.86 -3.87
N THR A 26 -20.12 -14.86 -4.67
CA THR A 26 -21.39 -14.91 -5.40
C THR A 26 -21.25 -15.71 -6.71
N TYR A 27 -20.18 -15.47 -7.45
CA TYR A 27 -19.86 -16.12 -8.72
C TYR A 27 -18.71 -17.11 -8.54
N TRP A 28 -18.88 -18.03 -7.59
CA TRP A 28 -17.86 -18.95 -7.11
C TRP A 28 -17.31 -19.92 -8.17
N HIS A 29 -18.01 -20.05 -9.30
CA HIS A 29 -17.57 -20.87 -10.43
C HIS A 29 -17.80 -20.10 -11.75
N VAL A 30 -16.94 -20.33 -12.74
CA VAL A 30 -17.04 -19.65 -14.04
C VAL A 30 -18.41 -19.89 -14.73
N ASP A 31 -19.02 -21.04 -14.52
CA ASP A 31 -20.34 -21.35 -15.03
C ASP A 31 -21.48 -20.53 -14.38
N CYS A 32 -21.21 -19.87 -13.26
CA CYS A 32 -22.18 -18.91 -12.71
C CYS A 32 -22.33 -17.67 -13.61
N VAL A 33 -21.33 -17.41 -14.46
CA VAL A 33 -21.31 -16.30 -15.40
C VAL A 33 -21.61 -16.81 -16.82
N ARG A 34 -20.81 -17.74 -17.33
CA ARG A 34 -20.82 -18.13 -18.77
C ARG A 34 -22.09 -18.86 -19.22
N LYS A 35 -22.87 -19.46 -18.28
CA LYS A 35 -24.15 -20.11 -18.60
C LYS A 35 -25.33 -19.13 -18.74
N MET A 36 -25.15 -17.87 -18.36
CA MET A 36 -26.12 -16.81 -18.62
C MET A 36 -25.94 -16.24 -20.04
N SER A 37 -26.98 -15.55 -20.56
CA SER A 37 -26.80 -14.62 -21.66
C SER A 37 -26.06 -13.36 -21.17
N ILE A 38 -25.42 -12.62 -22.07
CA ILE A 38 -24.71 -11.40 -21.70
C ILE A 38 -25.62 -10.39 -21.00
N ASN A 39 -26.84 -10.19 -21.53
CA ASN A 39 -27.81 -9.25 -20.95
C ASN A 39 -28.25 -9.71 -19.54
N ALA A 40 -28.58 -10.99 -19.38
CA ALA A 40 -28.95 -11.55 -18.08
C ALA A 40 -27.82 -11.43 -17.06
N PHE A 41 -26.55 -11.58 -17.48
CA PHE A 41 -25.41 -11.38 -16.58
C PHE A 41 -25.23 -9.91 -16.21
N ILE A 42 -25.37 -8.97 -17.15
CA ILE A 42 -25.27 -7.54 -16.90
C ILE A 42 -26.33 -7.12 -15.87
N ASP A 43 -27.58 -7.51 -16.05
CA ASP A 43 -28.67 -7.20 -15.13
C ASP A 43 -28.45 -7.81 -13.74
N HIS A 44 -28.00 -9.07 -13.70
CA HIS A 44 -27.67 -9.74 -12.43
C HIS A 44 -26.51 -9.06 -11.70
N TYR A 45 -25.46 -8.67 -12.43
CA TYR A 45 -24.29 -7.98 -11.88
C TYR A 45 -24.64 -6.56 -11.41
N GLU A 46 -25.52 -5.83 -12.14
CA GLU A 46 -26.01 -4.52 -11.71
C GLU A 46 -26.79 -4.63 -10.39
N ASN A 47 -27.72 -5.59 -10.30
CA ASN A 47 -28.48 -5.85 -9.08
C ASN A 47 -27.58 -6.29 -7.91
N TRP A 48 -26.54 -7.09 -8.19
CA TRP A 48 -25.56 -7.46 -7.20
C TRP A 48 -24.76 -6.24 -6.71
N CYS A 49 -24.31 -5.37 -7.61
CA CYS A 49 -23.62 -4.13 -7.24
C CYS A 49 -24.52 -3.24 -6.37
N LYS A 50 -25.80 -3.07 -6.71
CA LYS A 50 -26.77 -2.29 -5.91
C LYS A 50 -26.91 -2.85 -4.49
N ARG A 51 -27.13 -4.17 -4.36
CA ARG A 51 -27.28 -4.83 -3.06
C ARG A 51 -26.03 -4.72 -2.18
N LYS A 52 -24.86 -4.83 -2.78
CA LYS A 52 -23.57 -4.77 -2.09
C LYS A 52 -23.01 -3.35 -1.97
N LYS A 53 -23.72 -2.35 -2.45
CA LYS A 53 -23.31 -0.92 -2.47
C LYS A 53 -21.98 -0.71 -3.19
N TYR A 54 -21.77 -1.39 -4.32
CA TYR A 54 -20.64 -1.19 -5.22
C TYR A 54 -21.04 -0.35 -6.44
N ASN A 55 -20.08 0.39 -6.98
CA ASN A 55 -20.27 1.07 -8.25
C ASN A 55 -20.42 0.03 -9.38
N PHE A 56 -21.48 0.20 -10.18
CA PHE A 56 -21.73 -0.60 -11.38
C PHE A 56 -20.99 0.02 -12.59
N SER A 57 -20.48 -0.83 -13.46
CA SER A 57 -19.95 -0.48 -14.78
C SER A 57 -20.36 -1.55 -15.77
N LYS A 58 -21.09 -1.16 -16.82
CA LYS A 58 -21.53 -2.06 -17.88
C LYS A 58 -20.34 -2.64 -18.65
N SER A 59 -19.36 -1.79 -19.00
CA SER A 59 -18.15 -2.22 -19.69
C SER A 59 -17.35 -3.26 -18.88
N LYS A 60 -17.36 -3.12 -17.55
CA LYS A 60 -16.72 -4.09 -16.65
C LYS A 60 -17.49 -5.42 -16.62
N ALA A 61 -18.82 -5.38 -16.66
CA ALA A 61 -19.62 -6.59 -16.76
C ALA A 61 -19.36 -7.33 -18.08
N GLU A 62 -19.31 -6.59 -19.21
CA GLU A 62 -19.02 -7.15 -20.53
C GLU A 62 -17.60 -7.77 -20.57
N GLU A 63 -16.59 -7.11 -20.00
CA GLU A 63 -15.23 -7.64 -19.86
C GLU A 63 -15.20 -8.95 -19.09
N ILE A 64 -15.84 -8.99 -17.91
CA ILE A 64 -15.92 -10.19 -17.05
C ILE A 64 -16.60 -11.33 -17.82
N TYR A 65 -17.70 -11.04 -18.51
CA TYR A 65 -18.43 -12.04 -19.28
C TYR A 65 -17.60 -12.60 -20.43
N GLY A 66 -16.92 -11.75 -21.20
CA GLY A 66 -16.04 -12.16 -22.29
C GLY A 66 -14.96 -13.12 -21.80
N LYS A 67 -14.25 -12.72 -20.75
CA LYS A 67 -13.20 -13.57 -20.15
C LYS A 67 -13.74 -14.87 -19.57
N ALA A 68 -14.94 -14.86 -18.97
CA ALA A 68 -15.58 -16.08 -18.48
C ALA A 68 -15.90 -17.09 -19.57
N LYS A 69 -16.18 -16.63 -20.81
CA LYS A 69 -16.41 -17.49 -21.96
C LYS A 69 -15.13 -18.20 -22.45
N GLU A 70 -13.99 -17.57 -22.32
CA GLU A 70 -12.68 -18.12 -22.73
C GLU A 70 -12.11 -19.14 -21.72
N LEU A 71 -12.59 -19.12 -20.48
CA LEU A 71 -12.04 -19.97 -19.42
C LEU A 71 -12.59 -21.39 -19.43
N VAL A 72 -11.68 -22.34 -19.31
CA VAL A 72 -12.01 -23.74 -19.05
C VAL A 72 -11.92 -23.99 -17.54
N PRO A 73 -13.02 -24.47 -16.89
CA PRO A 73 -12.97 -24.77 -15.46
C PRO A 73 -12.09 -25.98 -15.19
N VAL A 74 -11.22 -25.85 -14.17
CA VAL A 74 -10.36 -26.93 -13.71
C VAL A 74 -11.11 -27.88 -12.77
N LEU A 75 -12.07 -27.34 -12.02
CA LEU A 75 -12.90 -28.08 -11.07
C LEU A 75 -14.36 -28.12 -11.56
N PRO A 76 -15.12 -29.16 -11.27
CA PRO A 76 -16.53 -29.24 -11.62
C PRO A 76 -17.36 -28.21 -10.80
N LYS A 77 -18.55 -27.84 -11.33
CA LYS A 77 -19.50 -27.02 -10.60
C LYS A 77 -20.37 -27.91 -9.71
N ASP A 78 -19.85 -28.28 -8.55
CA ASP A 78 -20.50 -29.14 -7.56
C ASP A 78 -20.44 -28.54 -6.15
N ASP A 79 -21.08 -29.21 -5.20
CA ASP A 79 -21.16 -28.72 -3.81
C ASP A 79 -19.79 -28.76 -3.10
N ILE A 80 -18.89 -29.67 -3.48
CA ILE A 80 -17.55 -29.78 -2.91
C ILE A 80 -16.73 -28.55 -3.34
N THR A 81 -16.71 -28.25 -4.63
CA THR A 81 -16.04 -27.04 -5.16
C THR A 81 -16.61 -25.78 -4.53
N LYS A 82 -17.94 -25.70 -4.38
CA LYS A 82 -18.59 -24.56 -3.72
C LYS A 82 -18.17 -24.42 -2.27
N LEU A 83 -18.08 -25.53 -1.53
CA LEU A 83 -17.62 -25.53 -0.15
C LEU A 83 -16.16 -25.06 -0.03
N ILE A 84 -15.27 -25.54 -0.88
CA ILE A 84 -13.85 -25.12 -0.90
C ILE A 84 -13.74 -23.61 -1.12
N ILE A 85 -14.46 -23.06 -2.11
CA ILE A 85 -14.44 -21.63 -2.39
C ILE A 85 -15.01 -20.83 -1.22
N LYS A 86 -16.12 -21.30 -0.63
CA LYS A 86 -16.71 -20.66 0.55
C LYS A 86 -15.71 -20.59 1.70
N GLN A 87 -15.06 -21.70 2.06
CA GLN A 87 -14.08 -21.75 3.13
C GLN A 87 -12.89 -20.79 2.87
N ALA A 88 -12.39 -20.75 1.63
CA ALA A 88 -11.32 -19.83 1.26
C ALA A 88 -11.75 -18.35 1.38
N VAL A 89 -12.97 -18.02 0.98
CA VAL A 89 -13.56 -16.68 1.10
C VAL A 89 -13.74 -16.29 2.59
N ASP A 90 -14.25 -17.20 3.41
CA ASP A 90 -14.47 -16.96 4.84
C ASP A 90 -13.15 -16.71 5.57
N GLN A 91 -12.10 -17.49 5.28
CA GLN A 91 -10.76 -17.29 5.83
C GLN A 91 -10.16 -15.94 5.41
N LEU A 92 -10.31 -15.57 4.14
CA LEU A 92 -9.81 -14.30 3.62
C LEU A 92 -10.54 -13.10 4.25
N ASN A 93 -11.85 -13.17 4.39
CA ASN A 93 -12.63 -12.13 5.06
C ASN A 93 -12.23 -11.99 6.54
N SER A 94 -12.04 -13.10 7.25
CA SER A 94 -11.59 -13.09 8.64
C SER A 94 -10.20 -12.43 8.78
N ALA A 95 -9.25 -12.79 7.90
CA ALA A 95 -7.93 -12.17 7.88
C ALA A 95 -8.00 -10.68 7.55
N SER A 96 -8.84 -10.27 6.59
CA SER A 96 -9.02 -8.88 6.19
C SER A 96 -9.57 -8.02 7.34
N ILE A 97 -10.62 -8.51 8.02
CA ILE A 97 -11.20 -7.85 9.20
C ILE A 97 -10.16 -7.69 10.31
N THR A 98 -9.37 -8.73 10.57
CA THR A 98 -8.31 -8.71 11.58
C THR A 98 -7.25 -7.65 11.23
N VAL A 99 -6.82 -7.57 9.97
CA VAL A 99 -5.85 -6.55 9.51
C VAL A 99 -6.40 -5.14 9.71
N GLU A 100 -7.65 -4.87 9.35
CA GLU A 100 -8.24 -3.53 9.52
C GLU A 100 -8.44 -3.18 11.00
N SER A 101 -8.80 -4.13 11.85
CA SER A 101 -8.87 -3.93 13.29
C SER A 101 -7.51 -3.59 13.89
N LEU A 102 -6.45 -4.29 13.48
CA LEU A 102 -5.09 -4.01 13.93
C LEU A 102 -4.59 -2.64 13.43
N ARG A 103 -4.91 -2.25 12.21
CA ARG A 103 -4.59 -0.90 11.69
C ARG A 103 -5.26 0.20 12.50
N THR A 104 -6.54 0.01 12.84
CA THR A 104 -7.28 0.95 13.68
C THR A 104 -6.62 1.08 15.06
N LEU A 105 -6.36 -0.03 15.73
CA LEU A 105 -5.70 -0.04 17.04
C LEU A 105 -4.31 0.58 17.01
N MET A 106 -3.55 0.30 15.94
CA MET A 106 -2.22 0.87 15.73
C MET A 106 -2.28 2.41 15.58
N ASN A 107 -3.27 2.91 14.83
CA ASN A 107 -3.47 4.34 14.67
C ASN A 107 -3.95 5.01 15.99
N GLU A 108 -4.87 4.38 16.72
CA GLU A 108 -5.31 4.85 18.04
C GLU A 108 -4.17 4.89 19.05
N THR A 109 -3.28 3.91 19.04
CA THR A 109 -2.10 3.87 19.90
C THR A 109 -1.11 4.97 19.51
N ALA A 110 -0.82 5.12 18.23
CA ALA A 110 0.07 6.16 17.72
C ALA A 110 -0.45 7.57 18.00
N SER A 111 -1.78 7.77 17.97
CA SER A 111 -2.40 9.09 18.23
C SER A 111 -2.15 9.64 19.64
N LYS A 112 -1.73 8.78 20.56
CA LYS A 112 -1.37 9.16 21.94
C LYS A 112 0.08 9.67 22.05
N LEU A 113 0.89 9.50 21.02
CA LEU A 113 2.28 9.95 21.00
C LEU A 113 2.37 11.45 20.65
N PRO A 114 3.21 12.22 21.32
CA PRO A 114 3.27 13.67 21.11
C PRO A 114 3.60 14.07 19.68
N GLU A 115 4.44 13.31 18.98
CA GLU A 115 4.85 13.60 17.61
C GLU A 115 3.78 13.23 16.54
N TYR A 116 2.70 12.55 16.91
CA TYR A 116 1.68 12.12 15.95
C TYR A 116 1.15 13.24 15.05
N PRO A 117 0.79 14.45 15.55
CA PRO A 117 0.25 15.51 14.70
C PRO A 117 1.23 15.95 13.60
N VAL A 118 2.51 16.10 13.93
CA VAL A 118 3.53 16.53 12.97
C VAL A 118 3.84 15.45 11.94
N VAL A 119 3.79 14.17 12.32
CA VAL A 119 3.98 13.05 11.40
C VAL A 119 2.81 12.96 10.44
N MET A 120 1.58 13.04 10.94
CA MET A 120 0.37 12.96 10.12
C MET A 120 0.18 14.16 9.17
N ALA A 121 0.80 15.30 9.48
CA ALA A 121 0.82 16.46 8.59
C ALA A 121 1.77 16.30 7.39
N MET A 122 2.63 15.28 7.37
CA MET A 122 3.54 15.04 6.25
C MET A 122 2.79 14.44 5.06
N LYS A 123 3.06 14.97 3.86
CA LYS A 123 2.46 14.44 2.63
C LYS A 123 2.89 12.99 2.36
N GLY A 124 2.00 12.21 1.79
CA GLY A 124 2.22 10.78 1.54
C GLY A 124 2.06 9.89 2.77
N VAL A 125 1.85 10.47 3.95
CA VAL A 125 1.61 9.77 5.21
C VAL A 125 0.11 9.82 5.52
N GLY A 126 -0.46 8.68 5.82
CA GLY A 126 -1.87 8.53 6.20
C GLY A 126 -2.00 7.67 7.46
N THR A 127 -3.23 7.40 7.88
CA THR A 127 -3.56 6.66 9.11
C THR A 127 -3.00 5.23 9.18
N SER A 128 -2.52 4.69 8.07
CA SER A 128 -1.82 3.40 8.03
C SER A 128 -0.30 3.58 8.07
N LEU A 129 0.25 4.43 7.18
CA LEU A 129 1.71 4.59 7.05
C LEU A 129 2.32 5.44 8.17
N GLY A 130 1.58 6.41 8.73
CA GLY A 130 2.05 7.24 9.84
C GLY A 130 2.38 6.44 11.09
N PRO A 131 1.42 5.68 11.64
CA PRO A 131 1.68 4.80 12.78
C PRO A 131 2.78 3.78 12.52
N GLN A 132 2.85 3.25 11.28
CA GLN A 132 3.87 2.30 10.88
C GLN A 132 5.28 2.93 10.88
N LEU A 133 5.42 4.15 10.34
CA LEU A 133 6.67 4.92 10.41
C LEU A 133 7.09 5.19 11.85
N MET A 134 6.16 5.61 12.70
CA MET A 134 6.42 5.90 14.11
C MET A 134 6.87 4.64 14.86
N ALA A 135 6.20 3.49 14.63
CA ALA A 135 6.58 2.22 15.25
C ALA A 135 7.98 1.75 14.80
N GLU A 136 8.31 1.88 13.52
CA GLU A 136 9.60 1.46 12.96
C GLU A 136 10.76 2.38 13.40
N ILE A 137 10.52 3.68 13.46
CA ILE A 137 11.54 4.66 13.84
C ILE A 137 11.70 4.70 15.36
N GLY A 138 10.61 4.60 16.12
CA GLY A 138 10.60 4.79 17.57
C GLY A 138 10.99 6.22 17.94
N ASP A 139 11.59 6.39 19.12
CA ASP A 139 12.01 7.69 19.60
C ASP A 139 13.10 8.31 18.72
N VAL A 140 12.80 9.49 18.17
CA VAL A 140 13.71 10.24 17.29
C VAL A 140 14.96 10.73 18.06
N SER A 141 14.88 10.92 19.37
CA SER A 141 15.98 11.40 20.21
C SER A 141 17.18 10.44 20.24
N ARG A 142 16.95 9.14 20.00
CA ARG A 142 18.00 8.13 19.89
C ARG A 142 18.98 8.33 18.73
N PHE A 143 18.59 9.15 17.75
CA PHE A 143 19.45 9.46 16.61
C PHE A 143 20.19 10.77 16.85
N THR A 144 21.50 10.73 16.87
CA THR A 144 22.36 11.90 17.12
C THR A 144 22.26 12.95 16.03
N HIS A 145 22.01 12.53 14.78
CA HIS A 145 21.89 13.41 13.62
C HIS A 145 21.08 12.78 12.48
N LYS A 146 20.66 13.60 11.52
CA LYS A 146 19.84 13.17 10.36
C LYS A 146 20.46 12.08 9.48
N GLY A 147 21.77 11.86 9.55
CA GLY A 147 22.44 10.76 8.85
C GLY A 147 22.26 9.42 9.57
N ALA A 148 22.17 9.43 10.90
CA ALA A 148 21.97 8.22 11.69
C ALA A 148 20.60 7.54 11.40
N ILE A 149 19.52 8.32 11.24
CA ILE A 149 18.22 7.76 10.90
C ILE A 149 18.18 7.22 9.46
N THR A 150 18.91 7.83 8.50
CA THR A 150 18.99 7.29 7.13
C THR A 150 19.84 6.02 7.06
N ALA A 151 20.90 5.92 7.86
CA ALA A 151 21.68 4.69 8.00
C ALA A 151 20.87 3.57 8.67
N PHE A 152 20.07 3.91 9.71
CA PHE A 152 19.15 2.97 10.36
C PHE A 152 18.11 2.39 9.38
N ALA A 153 17.63 3.16 8.43
CA ALA A 153 16.76 2.68 7.36
C ALA A 153 17.52 1.96 6.23
N GLY A 154 18.85 2.10 6.19
CA GLY A 154 19.70 1.56 5.12
C GLY A 154 19.41 2.19 3.75
N VAL A 155 19.00 3.47 3.73
CA VAL A 155 18.78 4.27 2.52
C VAL A 155 19.90 5.30 2.30
N ASP A 156 20.96 5.23 3.09
CA ASP A 156 22.19 5.98 2.91
C ASP A 156 23.05 5.38 1.76
N PRO A 157 23.82 6.20 1.05
CA PRO A 157 24.81 5.68 0.11
C PRO A 157 25.82 4.82 0.88
N GLY A 158 26.15 3.64 0.35
CA GLY A 158 27.21 2.81 0.92
C GLY A 158 28.53 3.57 0.85
N VAL A 159 29.35 3.44 1.88
CA VAL A 159 30.72 3.95 1.87
C VAL A 159 31.57 2.95 1.11
N ASN A 160 32.15 3.36 0.00
CA ASN A 160 33.12 2.58 -0.74
C ASN A 160 34.38 3.44 -0.88
N GLU A 161 35.10 3.56 0.22
CA GLU A 161 36.44 4.14 0.26
C GLU A 161 37.45 2.99 0.31
N SER A 162 38.00 2.64 -0.84
CA SER A 162 39.22 1.86 -0.89
C SER A 162 40.24 2.61 -1.73
N GLY A 163 41.15 3.32 -1.06
CA GLY A 163 42.24 4.04 -1.70
C GLY A 163 41.81 5.21 -2.59
N SER A 164 42.54 5.47 -3.65
CA SER A 164 42.33 6.61 -4.56
C SER A 164 41.21 6.43 -5.61
N TYR A 165 40.32 5.42 -5.48
CA TYR A 165 39.25 5.16 -6.44
C TYR A 165 37.88 5.59 -5.92
N GLU A 166 37.38 6.72 -6.40
CA GLU A 166 35.98 7.17 -6.17
C GLU A 166 35.04 6.48 -7.17
N GLN A 167 34.18 5.57 -6.67
CA GLN A 167 33.13 5.00 -7.49
C GLN A 167 32.04 6.05 -7.77
N LYS A 168 31.77 6.34 -9.04
CA LYS A 168 30.73 7.29 -9.49
C LYS A 168 29.30 6.89 -9.11
N SER A 169 29.05 5.65 -8.68
CA SER A 169 27.74 5.14 -8.25
C SER A 169 27.93 4.10 -7.17
N VAL A 170 27.52 4.44 -5.95
CA VAL A 170 27.59 3.54 -4.80
C VAL A 170 26.18 3.00 -4.50
N PRO A 171 25.98 1.67 -4.43
CA PRO A 171 24.71 1.10 -4.00
C PRO A 171 24.41 1.48 -2.54
N THR A 172 23.14 1.56 -2.19
CA THR A 172 22.72 1.78 -0.80
C THR A 172 23.20 0.66 0.11
N SER A 173 23.50 0.98 1.36
CA SER A 173 24.07 0.05 2.34
C SER A 173 23.16 -1.16 2.61
N LYS A 174 21.82 -0.96 2.58
CA LYS A 174 20.78 -1.94 2.91
C LYS A 174 20.97 -2.63 4.27
N ARG A 175 21.90 -2.17 5.10
CA ARG A 175 22.24 -2.76 6.41
C ARG A 175 21.23 -2.46 7.50
N GLY A 176 20.32 -1.51 7.26
CA GLY A 176 19.30 -1.09 8.23
C GLY A 176 17.99 -1.86 8.11
N SER A 177 16.93 -1.33 8.78
CA SER A 177 15.60 -1.93 8.80
C SER A 177 14.99 -2.09 7.40
N SER A 178 14.67 -3.33 7.03
CA SER A 178 13.97 -3.65 5.77
C SER A 178 12.52 -3.18 5.80
N ASP A 179 11.87 -3.23 6.96
CA ASP A 179 10.47 -2.87 7.13
C ASP A 179 10.30 -1.35 7.03
N LEU A 180 11.19 -0.58 7.67
CA LEU A 180 11.21 0.87 7.49
C LEU A 180 11.45 1.26 6.02
N ARG A 181 12.38 0.61 5.31
CA ARG A 181 12.56 0.86 3.87
C ARG A 181 11.31 0.57 3.05
N LYS A 182 10.60 -0.53 3.33
CA LYS A 182 9.35 -0.88 2.67
C LYS A 182 8.30 0.21 2.90
N THR A 183 8.11 0.63 4.15
CA THR A 183 7.17 1.70 4.51
C THR A 183 7.52 3.01 3.82
N LEU A 184 8.80 3.39 3.77
CA LEU A 184 9.26 4.58 3.06
C LEU A 184 8.99 4.51 1.55
N PHE A 185 9.19 3.36 0.91
CA PHE A 185 8.83 3.20 -0.51
C PHE A 185 7.33 3.32 -0.74
N GLN A 186 6.49 2.84 0.18
CA GLN A 186 5.04 3.04 0.11
C GLN A 186 4.68 4.54 0.21
N VAL A 187 5.33 5.29 1.11
CA VAL A 187 5.18 6.77 1.17
C VAL A 187 5.58 7.42 -0.15
N MET A 188 6.73 7.02 -0.73
CA MET A 188 7.16 7.54 -2.03
C MET A 188 6.16 7.23 -3.15
N ASP A 189 5.60 6.02 -3.18
CA ASP A 189 4.55 5.63 -4.15
C ASP A 189 3.29 6.48 -4.00
N VAL A 190 2.88 6.80 -2.76
CA VAL A 190 1.75 7.70 -2.50
C VAL A 190 2.05 9.10 -3.04
N LEU A 191 3.24 9.66 -2.75
CA LEU A 191 3.65 10.97 -3.26
C LEU A 191 3.64 11.02 -4.80
N ILE A 192 4.15 9.95 -5.44
CA ILE A 192 4.14 9.85 -6.91
C ILE A 192 2.72 9.77 -7.47
N LYS A 193 1.77 9.11 -6.78
CA LYS A 193 0.38 8.97 -7.22
C LYS A 193 -0.45 10.23 -6.99
N THR A 194 -0.19 10.95 -5.89
CA THR A 194 -0.98 12.11 -5.48
C THR A 194 -0.46 13.45 -6.02
N HIS A 195 0.78 13.47 -6.50
CA HIS A 195 1.42 14.65 -7.12
C HIS A 195 1.34 15.96 -6.29
N PRO A 196 1.67 15.98 -4.98
CA PRO A 196 1.57 17.19 -4.16
C PRO A 196 2.65 18.20 -4.56
N GLN A 197 2.28 19.17 -5.39
CA GLN A 197 3.22 20.14 -6.01
C GLN A 197 3.96 21.01 -4.98
N ASP A 198 3.39 21.20 -3.81
CA ASP A 198 3.95 21.97 -2.69
C ASP A 198 4.90 21.16 -1.79
N ASP A 199 5.03 19.85 -2.02
CA ASP A 199 5.86 18.98 -1.18
C ASP A 199 7.31 18.88 -1.69
N PRO A 200 8.32 19.20 -0.85
CA PRO A 200 9.72 19.22 -1.26
C PRO A 200 10.28 17.82 -1.58
N VAL A 201 9.68 16.74 -1.05
CA VAL A 201 10.08 15.36 -1.37
C VAL A 201 9.55 14.98 -2.73
N TYR A 202 8.27 15.30 -3.01
CA TYR A 202 7.68 15.05 -4.32
C TYR A 202 8.42 15.81 -5.42
N GLN A 203 8.66 17.12 -5.22
CA GLN A 203 9.43 17.94 -6.19
C GLN A 203 10.82 17.33 -6.48
N PHE A 204 11.46 16.79 -5.44
CA PHE A 204 12.75 16.11 -5.60
C PHE A 204 12.63 14.81 -6.39
N LEU A 205 11.61 13.99 -6.08
CA LEU A 205 11.31 12.75 -6.81
C LEU A 205 11.05 13.03 -8.28
N ASP A 206 10.18 14.02 -8.56
CA ASP A 206 9.78 14.39 -9.91
C ASP A 206 10.97 14.89 -10.73
N LYS A 207 11.81 15.76 -10.14
CA LYS A 207 13.08 16.18 -10.75
C LYS A 207 13.98 15.02 -11.13
N LYS A 208 14.11 13.99 -10.26
CA LYS A 208 14.93 12.79 -10.54
C LYS A 208 14.32 11.92 -11.62
N ARG A 209 13.00 11.82 -11.67
CA ARG A 209 12.26 11.12 -12.74
C ARG A 209 12.45 11.81 -14.08
N ALA A 210 12.33 13.13 -14.12
CA ALA A 210 12.58 13.94 -15.31
C ALA A 210 14.02 13.76 -15.84
N GLN A 211 15.00 13.50 -14.96
CA GLN A 211 16.38 13.15 -15.32
C GLN A 211 16.53 11.70 -15.79
N LYS A 212 15.44 10.95 -15.98
CA LYS A 212 15.42 9.53 -16.39
C LYS A 212 16.26 8.60 -15.49
N LYS A 213 16.35 8.93 -14.19
CA LYS A 213 17.02 8.04 -13.24
C LYS A 213 16.23 6.75 -13.05
N PRO A 214 16.88 5.58 -12.87
CA PRO A 214 16.21 4.32 -12.61
C PRO A 214 15.30 4.38 -11.38
N TYR A 215 14.22 3.59 -11.38
CA TYR A 215 13.19 3.57 -10.33
C TYR A 215 13.77 3.51 -8.91
N TYR A 216 14.60 2.52 -8.62
CA TYR A 216 15.17 2.38 -7.28
C TYR A 216 16.10 3.53 -6.88
N VAL A 217 16.74 4.20 -7.83
CA VAL A 217 17.63 5.33 -7.54
C VAL A 217 16.84 6.53 -7.04
N TYR A 218 15.76 6.92 -7.74
CA TYR A 218 14.98 8.06 -7.29
C TYR A 218 14.13 7.75 -6.06
N MET A 219 13.60 6.52 -5.93
CA MET A 219 12.84 6.09 -4.75
C MET A 219 13.70 6.11 -3.48
N THR A 220 14.90 5.56 -3.54
CA THR A 220 15.84 5.57 -2.40
C THR A 220 16.28 6.99 -2.05
N ALA A 221 16.58 7.82 -3.06
CA ALA A 221 16.96 9.22 -2.83
C ALA A 221 15.81 10.03 -2.21
N GLY A 222 14.57 9.77 -2.65
CA GLY A 222 13.36 10.36 -2.06
C GLY A 222 13.16 9.93 -0.61
N ALA A 223 13.29 8.63 -0.33
CA ALA A 223 13.20 8.07 1.03
C ALA A 223 14.25 8.67 1.97
N ASN A 224 15.50 8.83 1.50
CA ASN A 224 16.56 9.50 2.27
C ASN A 224 16.17 10.96 2.58
N LYS A 225 15.70 11.71 1.57
CA LYS A 225 15.25 13.10 1.76
C LYS A 225 14.07 13.18 2.72
N PHE A 226 13.09 12.28 2.60
CA PHE A 226 11.93 12.20 3.49
C PHE A 226 12.35 12.01 4.95
N LEU A 227 13.22 11.03 5.24
CA LEU A 227 13.68 10.77 6.60
C LEU A 227 14.43 11.95 7.22
N ARG A 228 15.22 12.67 6.42
CA ARG A 228 15.93 13.87 6.92
C ARG A 228 14.96 14.99 7.29
N ILE A 229 13.87 15.13 6.53
CA ILE A 229 12.80 16.10 6.84
C ILE A 229 11.99 15.60 8.04
N TYR A 230 11.64 14.32 8.09
CA TYR A 230 10.97 13.69 9.22
C TYR A 230 11.73 13.97 10.53
N TYR A 231 13.02 13.63 10.56
CA TYR A 231 13.89 13.86 11.71
C TYR A 231 13.88 15.32 12.17
N GLY A 232 14.05 16.26 11.24
CA GLY A 232 14.07 17.69 11.57
C GLY A 232 12.74 18.16 12.16
N ARG A 233 11.63 17.87 11.47
CA ARG A 233 10.29 18.29 11.89
C ARG A 233 9.88 17.71 13.24
N VAL A 234 10.08 16.41 13.44
CA VAL A 234 9.71 15.75 14.70
C VAL A 234 10.56 16.28 15.85
N LYS A 235 11.87 16.42 15.66
CA LYS A 235 12.77 16.94 16.71
C LYS A 235 12.44 18.39 17.08
N GLU A 236 12.19 19.25 16.09
CA GLU A 236 11.80 20.64 16.30
C GLU A 236 10.44 20.75 17.04
N TYR A 237 9.48 19.92 16.61
CA TYR A 237 8.17 19.89 17.24
C TYR A 237 8.24 19.43 18.70
N LEU A 238 8.95 18.34 18.99
CA LEU A 238 9.11 17.83 20.35
C LEU A 238 9.84 18.85 21.27
N ALA A 239 10.83 19.58 20.72
CA ALA A 239 11.52 20.63 21.46
C ALA A 239 10.64 21.88 21.71
N SER A 240 9.56 22.06 20.96
CA SER A 240 8.59 23.16 21.13
C SER A 240 7.48 22.85 22.15
N LEU A 241 7.37 21.58 22.59
CA LEU A 241 6.40 21.19 23.60
C LEU A 241 6.87 21.65 24.99
N PRO A 242 5.94 22.07 25.88
CA PRO A 242 6.32 22.37 27.25
C PRO A 242 6.87 21.13 27.94
N GLU A 243 7.90 21.31 28.74
CA GLU A 243 8.44 20.22 29.58
C GLU A 243 7.33 19.71 30.52
N SER A 244 6.98 18.43 30.41
CA SER A 244 5.94 17.77 31.21
C SER A 244 6.48 17.26 32.54
#